data_9ae94562500e9e29ce2c7448848dac8b
#
_entry.id   9ae94562500e9e29ce2c7448848dac8b
#
_cell.length_a   1.000
_cell.length_b   1.000
_cell.length_c   1.000
_cell.angle_alpha   90.00
_cell.angle_beta   90.00
_cell.angle_gamma   90.00
#
_symmetry.space_group_name_H-M   'P 1'
#
loop_
_entity.id
_entity.type
_entity.pdbx_description
1 polymer ?
#
loop_
_entity_poly.entity_id
_entity_poly.type
_entity_poly.pdbx_seq_one_letter_code
_entity_poly.pdbx_strand_id
1 'polypeptide(L)'
;MRTWYFSEMAYHPAWEKGLARGSLRVNFPSENMDPREAGTLLNRYLDEFALCDEVGLDIMVNEHHSTATCMTVSVPMALSIIARETKTARLLSLGNPIANRPDPVRVAEEMAWLDCLSGGRIEIGLVKGAPYEIAPANSNPGRLMRRYWEAHDLVIKALSTTTGPFSWEGEFYQYRAVNIWPRPIQQPTPPIWMTGMSVDTGIAAAERGHVVGTLLSGGLAKPMYEAYRKRARELGWTAGPDRMAYAAIIGVGNTREEGLRRANIIADYVRTSPVVAEPFTNPPGYNSVAANVAMLKAGPRPHRMITDRNGVPIDHRTATVEQFMDTETVFAGTPDDVFNQLKAFNQRMGGVGHLLFFGQGGELTHQDAKANISLFGKEVAPRLLQLEVPEQVAAE
;
A
#
# COMPACT_ATOMS: atom_id res chain seq x y z
N MET A 1 0.35 -1.06 -17.77
CA MET A 1 0.28 -1.11 -16.29
C MET A 1 1.57 -0.57 -15.72
N ARG A 2 1.52 0.53 -14.96
CA ARG A 2 2.67 1.16 -14.30
C ARG A 2 3.06 0.37 -13.06
N THR A 3 4.34 0.21 -12.77
CA THR A 3 4.80 -0.61 -11.63
C THR A 3 5.52 0.23 -10.59
N TRP A 4 5.14 0.04 -9.33
CA TRP A 4 5.66 0.69 -8.13
C TRP A 4 6.33 -0.37 -7.26
N TYR A 5 7.63 -0.29 -7.09
CA TYR A 5 8.31 -1.18 -6.14
C TYR A 5 7.95 -0.81 -4.71
N PHE A 6 7.71 -1.82 -3.90
CA PHE A 6 7.31 -1.71 -2.52
C PHE A 6 8.12 -2.64 -1.63
N SER A 7 8.63 -2.11 -0.54
CA SER A 7 9.30 -2.83 0.54
C SER A 7 8.67 -2.45 1.88
N GLU A 8 8.42 -3.43 2.73
CA GLU A 8 7.99 -3.18 4.12
C GLU A 8 9.14 -2.66 5.00
N MET A 9 10.38 -2.67 4.54
CA MET A 9 11.57 -2.28 5.32
C MET A 9 11.58 -2.90 6.72
N ALA A 10 11.30 -4.21 6.81
CA ALA A 10 11.11 -4.91 8.07
C ALA A 10 12.42 -5.13 8.83
N TYR A 11 12.38 -5.13 10.16
CA TYR A 11 13.46 -5.59 11.01
C TYR A 11 13.30 -7.10 11.28
N HIS A 12 13.66 -7.93 10.32
CA HIS A 12 13.48 -9.38 10.37
C HIS A 12 14.32 -10.10 11.46
N PRO A 13 15.52 -9.63 11.86
CA PRO A 13 16.35 -10.33 12.86
C PRO A 13 15.68 -10.58 14.22
N ALA A 14 14.66 -9.81 14.57
CA ALA A 14 13.92 -10.00 15.81
C ALA A 14 12.67 -10.91 15.71
N TRP A 15 12.33 -11.41 14.50
CA TRP A 15 11.04 -12.05 14.27
C TRP A 15 10.84 -13.34 15.04
N GLU A 16 11.83 -14.20 15.11
CA GLU A 16 11.74 -15.46 15.88
C GLU A 16 11.31 -15.20 17.33
N LYS A 17 11.93 -14.18 17.98
CA LYS A 17 11.57 -13.78 19.34
C LYS A 17 10.15 -13.23 19.44
N GLY A 18 9.74 -12.43 18.45
CA GLY A 18 8.40 -11.86 18.41
C GLY A 18 7.33 -12.92 18.18
N LEU A 19 7.57 -13.87 17.28
CA LEU A 19 6.68 -14.99 17.02
C LEU A 19 6.53 -15.88 18.25
N ALA A 20 7.63 -16.18 18.95
CA ALA A 20 7.59 -16.93 20.23
C ALA A 20 6.79 -16.21 21.32
N ARG A 21 6.73 -14.87 21.30
CA ARG A 21 5.91 -14.05 22.21
C ARG A 21 4.46 -13.84 21.72
N GLY A 22 4.13 -14.28 20.52
CA GLY A 22 2.81 -14.08 19.92
C GLY A 22 2.54 -12.65 19.47
N SER A 23 3.57 -11.81 19.26
CA SER A 23 3.42 -10.46 18.72
C SER A 23 4.71 -9.91 18.12
N LEU A 24 4.59 -9.30 16.94
CA LEU A 24 5.64 -8.51 16.30
C LEU A 24 5.34 -7.00 16.35
N ARG A 25 4.26 -6.60 17.03
CA ARG A 25 3.70 -5.25 17.01
C ARG A 25 3.31 -4.78 18.40
N VAL A 26 3.20 -3.49 18.59
CA VAL A 26 2.72 -2.76 19.78
C VAL A 26 3.41 -3.14 21.09
N ASN A 27 3.22 -4.36 21.56
CA ASN A 27 3.76 -4.86 22.83
C ASN A 27 5.02 -5.73 22.67
N PHE A 28 5.62 -5.76 21.47
CA PHE A 28 6.94 -6.36 21.26
C PHE A 28 8.03 -5.34 21.62
N PRO A 29 8.84 -5.59 22.68
CA PRO A 29 9.77 -4.59 23.18
C PRO A 29 10.91 -4.30 22.21
N SER A 30 11.25 -3.00 22.05
CA SER A 30 12.33 -2.54 21.17
C SER A 30 13.74 -2.95 21.64
N GLU A 31 13.92 -3.47 22.86
CA GLU A 31 15.17 -4.08 23.32
C GLU A 31 15.62 -5.26 22.46
N ASN A 32 14.71 -5.83 21.65
CA ASN A 32 15.01 -6.91 20.71
C ASN A 32 15.63 -6.41 19.39
N MET A 33 15.78 -5.11 19.23
CA MET A 33 16.42 -4.49 18.06
C MET A 33 17.84 -4.05 18.39
N ASP A 34 18.80 -4.39 17.52
CA ASP A 34 20.12 -3.74 17.48
C ASP A 34 20.02 -2.49 16.58
N PRO A 35 20.24 -1.26 17.11
CA PRO A 35 20.14 -0.04 16.32
C PRO A 35 21.18 0.07 15.18
N ARG A 36 22.35 -0.57 15.33
CA ARG A 36 23.38 -0.57 14.28
C ARG A 36 23.00 -1.47 13.13
N GLU A 37 22.47 -2.66 13.43
CA GLU A 37 21.94 -3.57 12.43
C GLU A 37 20.71 -2.95 11.72
N ALA A 38 19.81 -2.31 12.46
CA ALA A 38 18.69 -1.57 11.88
C ALA A 38 19.16 -0.47 10.91
N GLY A 39 20.21 0.29 11.27
CA GLY A 39 20.83 1.28 10.38
C GLY A 39 21.39 0.65 9.10
N THR A 40 22.04 -0.51 9.19
CA THR A 40 22.53 -1.26 8.02
C THR A 40 21.39 -1.69 7.11
N LEU A 41 20.30 -2.23 7.68
CA LEU A 41 19.11 -2.65 6.92
C LEU A 41 18.40 -1.47 6.27
N LEU A 42 18.26 -0.33 6.95
CA LEU A 42 17.65 0.87 6.39
C LEU A 42 18.42 1.38 5.17
N ASN A 43 19.74 1.48 5.24
CA ASN A 43 20.57 1.87 4.09
C ASN A 43 20.42 0.88 2.93
N ARG A 44 20.46 -0.43 3.22
CA ARG A 44 20.20 -1.46 2.22
C ARG A 44 18.88 -1.28 1.49
N TYR A 45 17.79 -0.99 2.21
CA TYR A 45 16.48 -0.76 1.59
C TYR A 45 16.46 0.52 0.74
N LEU A 46 17.17 1.57 1.16
CA LEU A 46 17.33 2.78 0.36
C LEU A 46 18.09 2.51 -0.94
N ASP A 47 19.17 1.70 -0.90
CA ASP A 47 19.87 1.25 -2.10
C ASP A 47 18.98 0.45 -3.06
N GLU A 48 18.08 -0.38 -2.52
CA GLU A 48 17.08 -1.11 -3.32
C GLU A 48 16.09 -0.14 -4.02
N PHE A 49 15.66 0.93 -3.35
CA PHE A 49 14.84 1.98 -3.96
C PHE A 49 15.61 2.79 -5.02
N ALA A 50 16.86 3.13 -4.78
CA ALA A 50 17.69 3.84 -5.77
C ALA A 50 17.83 3.00 -7.05
N LEU A 51 18.04 1.69 -6.93
CA LEU A 51 18.09 0.78 -8.08
C LEU A 51 16.77 0.76 -8.89
N CYS A 52 15.62 0.98 -8.25
CA CYS A 52 14.34 1.02 -8.95
C CYS A 52 14.30 2.13 -10.01
N ASP A 53 14.82 3.32 -9.71
CA ASP A 53 14.93 4.43 -10.67
C ASP A 53 15.80 4.07 -11.87
N GLU A 54 16.91 3.35 -11.64
CA GLU A 54 17.85 2.92 -12.69
C GLU A 54 17.20 1.93 -13.68
N VAL A 55 16.25 1.13 -13.21
CA VAL A 55 15.59 0.09 -14.03
C VAL A 55 14.17 0.47 -14.46
N GLY A 56 13.76 1.73 -14.26
CA GLY A 56 12.50 2.29 -14.73
C GLY A 56 11.26 1.88 -13.94
N LEU A 57 11.42 1.57 -12.65
CA LEU A 57 10.31 1.34 -11.73
C LEU A 57 10.02 2.59 -10.92
N ASP A 58 8.74 2.85 -10.66
CA ASP A 58 8.32 3.83 -9.67
C ASP A 58 8.44 3.26 -8.24
N ILE A 59 8.37 4.11 -7.23
CA ILE A 59 8.66 3.74 -5.85
C ILE A 59 7.47 4.06 -4.96
N MET A 60 7.07 3.09 -4.15
CA MET A 60 6.06 3.25 -3.12
C MET A 60 6.67 3.04 -1.73
N VAL A 61 6.36 3.93 -0.80
CA VAL A 61 6.73 3.82 0.62
C VAL A 61 5.48 3.85 1.48
N ASN A 62 5.41 2.96 2.48
CA ASN A 62 4.35 2.94 3.49
C ASN A 62 4.87 3.45 4.84
N GLU A 63 3.96 3.56 5.81
CA GLU A 63 4.24 3.99 7.18
C GLU A 63 3.52 3.08 8.18
N HIS A 64 4.28 2.58 9.15
CA HIS A 64 3.75 1.84 10.28
C HIS A 64 4.49 2.19 11.56
N HIS A 65 3.79 2.05 12.70
CA HIS A 65 4.30 2.41 14.01
C HIS A 65 4.30 1.24 14.98
N SER A 66 5.23 1.29 15.95
CA SER A 66 5.31 0.29 17.04
C SER A 66 5.37 -1.16 16.53
N THR A 67 6.21 -1.43 15.52
CA THR A 67 6.27 -2.76 14.89
C THR A 67 7.66 -3.10 14.36
N ALA A 68 8.07 -4.37 14.50
CA ALA A 68 9.25 -4.90 13.84
C ALA A 68 9.02 -5.22 12.35
N THR A 69 7.76 -5.19 11.89
CA THR A 69 7.42 -5.59 10.52
C THR A 69 7.58 -4.45 9.50
N CYS A 70 7.81 -3.22 9.98
CA CYS A 70 8.10 -2.06 9.15
C CYS A 70 8.85 -1.01 9.96
N MET A 71 10.04 -0.63 9.51
CA MET A 71 10.84 0.41 10.18
C MET A 71 10.58 1.82 9.66
N THR A 72 9.73 1.98 8.64
CA THR A 72 9.37 3.30 8.12
C THR A 72 8.33 3.94 9.04
N VAL A 73 8.81 4.80 9.93
CA VAL A 73 7.97 5.52 10.90
C VAL A 73 7.50 6.88 10.38
N SER A 74 7.99 7.31 9.22
CA SER A 74 7.66 8.58 8.58
C SER A 74 7.90 8.47 7.08
N VAL A 75 6.82 8.42 6.31
CA VAL A 75 6.89 8.43 4.85
C VAL A 75 7.61 9.67 4.31
N PRO A 76 7.32 10.90 4.80
CA PRO A 76 8.03 12.08 4.33
C PRO A 76 9.54 12.02 4.52
N MET A 77 10.00 11.46 5.64
CA MET A 77 11.43 11.31 5.92
C MET A 77 12.10 10.36 4.92
N ALA A 78 11.54 9.18 4.70
CA ALA A 78 12.07 8.21 3.76
C ALA A 78 12.03 8.73 2.31
N LEU A 79 10.90 9.29 1.89
CA LEU A 79 10.74 9.85 0.54
C LEU A 79 11.64 11.06 0.29
N SER A 80 12.03 11.83 1.30
CA SER A 80 12.99 12.93 1.15
C SER A 80 14.37 12.44 0.71
N ILE A 81 14.84 11.34 1.29
CA ILE A 81 16.10 10.70 0.91
C ILE A 81 15.96 10.16 -0.50
N ILE A 82 14.94 9.35 -0.76
CA ILE A 82 14.69 8.72 -2.06
C ILE A 82 14.53 9.77 -3.18
N ALA A 83 13.83 10.89 -2.92
CA ALA A 83 13.65 11.96 -3.89
C ALA A 83 14.98 12.62 -4.30
N ARG A 84 15.97 12.67 -3.39
CA ARG A 84 17.33 13.20 -3.69
C ARG A 84 18.19 12.21 -4.44
N GLU A 85 18.02 10.91 -4.20
CA GLU A 85 18.81 9.85 -4.81
C GLU A 85 18.27 9.42 -6.18
N THR A 86 16.98 9.67 -6.46
CA THR A 86 16.31 9.31 -7.71
C THR A 86 16.02 10.53 -8.60
N LYS A 87 15.85 10.31 -9.91
CA LYS A 87 15.67 11.38 -10.90
C LYS A 87 14.34 11.30 -11.65
N THR A 88 13.87 10.10 -11.97
CA THR A 88 12.76 9.87 -12.91
C THR A 88 11.59 9.11 -12.28
N ALA A 89 11.84 8.22 -11.33
CA ALA A 89 10.81 7.45 -10.66
C ALA A 89 9.79 8.36 -9.98
N ARG A 90 8.51 8.09 -10.18
CA ARG A 90 7.46 8.69 -9.35
C ARG A 90 7.51 8.09 -7.95
N LEU A 91 7.06 8.85 -6.98
CA LEU A 91 7.21 8.57 -5.56
C LEU A 91 5.83 8.56 -4.91
N LEU A 92 5.36 7.39 -4.51
CA LEU A 92 4.05 7.21 -3.89
C LEU A 92 4.18 7.05 -2.37
N SER A 93 3.57 7.97 -1.64
CA SER A 93 3.40 7.86 -0.18
C SER A 93 2.14 7.05 0.13
N LEU A 94 2.20 5.71 0.18
CA LEU A 94 0.99 4.90 0.42
C LEU A 94 1.16 4.03 1.66
N GLY A 95 0.84 4.57 2.86
CA GLY A 95 0.12 5.84 2.95
C GLY A 95 0.35 6.58 4.24
N ASN A 96 -0.14 7.78 4.19
CA ASN A 96 -0.19 8.62 5.38
C ASN A 96 -1.43 8.24 6.21
N PRO A 97 -1.30 7.76 7.47
CA PRO A 97 -2.43 7.37 8.31
C PRO A 97 -3.08 8.62 8.93
N ILE A 98 -3.71 9.45 8.09
CA ILE A 98 -4.22 10.79 8.47
C ILE A 98 -5.27 10.77 9.57
N ALA A 99 -6.00 9.65 9.73
CA ALA A 99 -6.94 9.51 10.84
C ALA A 99 -6.26 9.45 12.22
N ASN A 100 -4.99 9.04 12.26
CA ASN A 100 -4.16 8.96 13.46
C ASN A 100 -3.27 10.20 13.68
N ARG A 101 -3.11 11.04 12.64
CA ARG A 101 -2.30 12.26 12.73
C ARG A 101 -3.03 13.35 13.53
N PRO A 102 -2.35 14.00 14.49
CA PRO A 102 -2.94 15.11 15.23
C PRO A 102 -3.06 16.37 14.37
N ASP A 103 -2.21 16.53 13.36
CA ASP A 103 -2.10 17.73 12.51
C ASP A 103 -2.11 17.35 11.01
N PRO A 104 -3.28 17.34 10.36
CA PRO A 104 -3.37 17.05 8.93
C PRO A 104 -2.82 18.18 8.04
N VAL A 105 -2.75 19.42 8.51
CA VAL A 105 -2.12 20.52 7.76
C VAL A 105 -0.63 20.26 7.60
N ARG A 106 0.02 19.69 8.63
CA ARG A 106 1.41 19.27 8.53
C ARG A 106 1.65 18.23 7.44
N VAL A 107 0.72 17.29 7.26
CA VAL A 107 0.80 16.32 6.16
C VAL A 107 0.74 17.02 4.80
N ALA A 108 -0.12 18.03 4.64
CA ALA A 108 -0.19 18.81 3.41
C ALA A 108 1.12 19.57 3.13
N GLU A 109 1.73 20.19 4.15
CA GLU A 109 3.03 20.89 4.04
C GLU A 109 4.15 19.93 3.63
N GLU A 110 4.25 18.76 4.27
CA GLU A 110 5.26 17.74 3.99
C GLU A 110 5.13 17.20 2.56
N MET A 111 3.91 16.93 2.10
CA MET A 111 3.67 16.45 0.73
C MET A 111 3.94 17.53 -0.32
N ALA A 112 3.58 18.78 -0.05
CA ALA A 112 3.86 19.90 -0.95
C ALA A 112 5.37 20.18 -1.05
N TRP A 113 6.08 20.09 0.09
CA TRP A 113 7.54 20.22 0.11
C TRP A 113 8.21 19.11 -0.70
N LEU A 114 7.77 17.86 -0.54
CA LEU A 114 8.26 16.72 -1.32
C LEU A 114 7.96 16.85 -2.82
N ASP A 115 6.80 17.38 -3.17
CA ASP A 115 6.44 17.62 -4.57
C ASP A 115 7.39 18.63 -5.21
N CYS A 116 7.72 19.71 -4.50
CA CYS A 116 8.73 20.68 -4.94
C CYS A 116 10.13 20.06 -5.02
N LEU A 117 10.57 19.34 -3.99
CA LEU A 117 11.88 18.71 -3.94
C LEU A 117 12.08 17.72 -5.09
N SER A 118 11.06 16.93 -5.38
CA SER A 118 11.10 15.90 -6.41
C SER A 118 10.82 16.41 -7.84
N GLY A 119 10.45 17.69 -8.00
CA GLY A 119 10.08 18.25 -9.31
C GLY A 119 8.73 17.74 -9.83
N GLY A 120 7.74 17.51 -8.96
CA GLY A 120 6.40 17.09 -9.36
C GLY A 120 6.24 15.57 -9.51
N ARG A 121 7.07 14.77 -8.85
CA ARG A 121 7.02 13.29 -8.94
C ARG A 121 6.19 12.62 -7.84
N ILE A 122 5.67 13.36 -6.84
CA ILE A 122 4.92 12.80 -5.71
C ILE A 122 3.50 12.40 -6.10
N GLU A 123 3.04 11.28 -5.56
CA GLU A 123 1.65 10.89 -5.43
C GLU A 123 1.31 10.62 -3.97
N ILE A 124 0.10 10.97 -3.53
CA ILE A 124 -0.25 11.03 -2.11
C ILE A 124 -1.29 9.99 -1.75
N GLY A 125 -0.93 9.01 -0.93
CA GLY A 125 -1.85 8.06 -0.35
C GLY A 125 -2.34 8.51 1.02
N LEU A 126 -3.64 8.66 1.15
CA LEU A 126 -4.32 9.00 2.40
C LEU A 126 -5.04 7.74 2.91
N VAL A 127 -4.62 7.22 4.07
CA VAL A 127 -5.14 5.97 4.61
C VAL A 127 -5.72 6.12 6.01
N LYS A 128 -6.57 5.18 6.39
CA LYS A 128 -7.18 5.15 7.73
C LYS A 128 -6.17 4.78 8.83
N GLY A 129 -5.17 3.98 8.48
CA GLY A 129 -4.27 3.33 9.44
C GLY A 129 -4.73 1.93 9.84
N ALA A 130 -3.80 1.11 10.32
CA ALA A 130 -4.06 -0.26 10.73
C ALA A 130 -4.69 -0.35 12.13
N PRO A 131 -5.46 -1.42 12.44
CA PRO A 131 -6.15 -1.52 13.73
C PRO A 131 -5.19 -1.50 14.93
N TYR A 132 -4.02 -2.12 14.81
CA TYR A 132 -3.02 -2.15 15.89
C TYR A 132 -2.37 -0.79 16.18
N GLU A 133 -2.46 0.17 15.26
CA GLU A 133 -1.90 1.51 15.41
C GLU A 133 -2.79 2.46 16.23
N ILE A 134 -4.02 2.06 16.50
CA ILE A 134 -5.00 2.88 17.24
C ILE A 134 -4.51 3.21 18.65
N ALA A 135 -4.00 2.21 19.37
CA ALA A 135 -3.50 2.39 20.73
C ALA A 135 -2.23 3.26 20.76
N PRO A 136 -1.16 2.98 19.98
CA PRO A 136 0.02 3.84 19.92
C PRO A 136 -0.28 5.28 19.50
N ALA A 137 -1.24 5.49 18.61
CA ALA A 137 -1.66 6.82 18.18
C ALA A 137 -2.62 7.52 19.14
N ASN A 138 -3.02 6.87 20.24
CA ASN A 138 -4.05 7.37 21.16
C ASN A 138 -5.34 7.83 20.44
N SER A 139 -5.72 7.09 19.40
CA SER A 139 -6.89 7.41 18.57
C SER A 139 -8.16 6.73 19.11
N ASN A 140 -9.31 7.35 18.88
CA ASN A 140 -10.61 6.74 19.20
C ASN A 140 -11.11 5.93 17.99
N PRO A 141 -11.16 4.58 18.06
CA PRO A 141 -11.54 3.74 16.93
C PRO A 141 -12.98 3.99 16.44
N GLY A 142 -13.91 4.31 17.34
CA GLY A 142 -15.31 4.57 16.98
C GLY A 142 -15.54 5.91 16.24
N ARG A 143 -14.56 6.83 16.29
CA ARG A 143 -14.62 8.12 15.59
C ARG A 143 -13.66 8.20 14.41
N LEU A 144 -12.89 7.14 14.16
CA LEU A 144 -11.75 7.13 13.24
C LEU A 144 -12.14 7.48 11.80
N MET A 145 -13.25 6.93 11.28
CA MET A 145 -13.69 7.21 9.90
C MET A 145 -14.18 8.65 9.72
N ARG A 146 -14.86 9.22 10.71
CA ARG A 146 -15.28 10.63 10.65
C ARG A 146 -14.07 11.55 10.67
N ARG A 147 -13.11 11.26 11.55
CA ARG A 147 -11.83 11.98 11.63
C ARG A 147 -11.01 11.84 10.36
N TYR A 148 -11.00 10.65 9.74
CA TYR A 148 -10.34 10.42 8.46
C TYR A 148 -10.88 11.33 7.36
N TRP A 149 -12.19 11.40 7.21
CA TRP A 149 -12.79 12.23 6.16
C TRP A 149 -12.59 13.71 6.40
N GLU A 150 -12.68 14.18 7.63
CA GLU A 150 -12.39 15.59 7.94
C GLU A 150 -10.91 15.93 7.68
N ALA A 151 -9.98 15.07 8.09
CA ALA A 151 -8.56 15.23 7.79
C ALA A 151 -8.29 15.23 6.29
N HIS A 152 -8.92 14.30 5.55
CA HIS A 152 -8.82 14.22 4.09
C HIS A 152 -9.23 15.54 3.44
N ASP A 153 -10.43 16.04 3.76
CA ASP A 153 -10.96 17.26 3.14
C ASP A 153 -10.10 18.49 3.49
N LEU A 154 -9.57 18.56 4.71
CA LEU A 154 -8.65 19.61 5.13
C LEU A 154 -7.32 19.53 4.38
N VAL A 155 -6.73 18.33 4.20
CA VAL A 155 -5.49 18.14 3.43
C VAL A 155 -5.69 18.56 1.98
N ILE A 156 -6.78 18.13 1.33
CA ILE A 156 -7.09 18.50 -0.05
C ILE A 156 -7.25 20.02 -0.18
N LYS A 157 -8.00 20.65 0.73
CA LYS A 157 -8.19 22.10 0.74
C LYS A 157 -6.87 22.83 0.95
N ALA A 158 -6.02 22.37 1.86
CA ALA A 158 -4.72 22.98 2.13
C ALA A 158 -3.81 22.92 0.89
N LEU A 159 -3.73 21.76 0.22
CA LEU A 159 -2.92 21.59 -1.00
C LEU A 159 -3.40 22.42 -2.19
N SER A 160 -4.72 22.60 -2.32
CA SER A 160 -5.34 23.26 -3.50
C SER A 160 -5.56 24.75 -3.34
N THR A 161 -5.51 25.31 -2.11
CA THR A 161 -5.75 26.73 -1.86
C THR A 161 -4.49 27.55 -2.13
N THR A 162 -4.58 28.52 -3.04
CA THR A 162 -3.45 29.37 -3.46
C THR A 162 -3.69 30.88 -3.23
N THR A 163 -4.89 31.28 -2.80
CA THR A 163 -5.33 32.67 -2.77
C THR A 163 -5.31 33.32 -1.37
N GLY A 164 -4.55 32.75 -0.47
CA GLY A 164 -4.37 33.30 0.89
C GLY A 164 -4.85 32.34 1.98
N PRO A 165 -4.73 32.70 3.25
CA PRO A 165 -5.09 31.82 4.34
C PRO A 165 -6.60 31.58 4.39
N PHE A 166 -6.99 30.36 4.83
CA PHE A 166 -8.37 30.04 5.16
C PHE A 166 -8.46 29.56 6.62
N SER A 167 -9.66 29.66 7.19
CA SER A 167 -9.97 29.05 8.48
C SER A 167 -10.69 27.71 8.28
N TRP A 168 -10.52 26.81 9.24
CA TRP A 168 -11.21 25.52 9.30
C TRP A 168 -11.85 25.36 10.68
N GLU A 169 -13.15 25.11 10.72
CA GLU A 169 -13.95 24.91 11.94
C GLU A 169 -14.66 23.55 11.81
N GLY A 170 -13.92 22.48 12.07
CA GLY A 170 -14.42 21.11 11.99
C GLY A 170 -14.76 20.52 13.35
N GLU A 171 -15.19 19.28 13.35
CA GLU A 171 -15.47 18.51 14.57
C GLU A 171 -14.16 18.10 15.28
N PHE A 172 -13.12 17.77 14.51
CA PHE A 172 -11.85 17.23 15.02
C PHE A 172 -10.72 18.24 14.92
N TYR A 173 -10.80 19.19 13.99
CA TYR A 173 -9.73 20.11 13.70
C TYR A 173 -10.24 21.55 13.62
N GLN A 174 -9.51 22.48 14.24
CA GLN A 174 -9.79 23.91 14.18
C GLN A 174 -8.48 24.64 13.85
N TYR A 175 -8.50 25.44 12.78
CA TYR A 175 -7.38 26.26 12.33
C TYR A 175 -7.85 27.67 12.00
N ARG A 176 -7.11 28.70 12.43
CA ARG A 176 -7.45 30.10 12.16
C ARG A 176 -6.92 30.62 10.84
N ALA A 177 -5.74 30.14 10.42
CA ALA A 177 -5.10 30.62 9.21
C ALA A 177 -4.23 29.51 8.59
N VAL A 178 -4.81 28.68 7.74
CA VAL A 178 -4.06 27.69 6.96
C VAL A 178 -3.53 28.33 5.70
N ASN A 179 -2.22 28.30 5.51
CA ASN A 179 -1.53 28.83 4.34
C ASN A 179 -0.20 28.10 4.19
N ILE A 180 -0.17 27.04 3.38
CA ILE A 180 1.01 26.18 3.27
C ILE A 180 2.08 26.78 2.35
N TRP A 181 3.34 26.63 2.74
CA TRP A 181 4.53 27.02 1.97
C TRP A 181 5.61 25.94 2.11
N PRO A 182 6.15 25.44 0.96
CA PRO A 182 5.77 25.74 -0.42
C PRO A 182 4.40 25.17 -0.80
N ARG A 183 3.81 25.63 -1.90
CA ARG A 183 2.67 24.98 -2.53
C ARG A 183 3.17 23.88 -3.47
N PRO A 184 2.39 22.82 -3.75
CA PRO A 184 2.81 21.78 -4.68
C PRO A 184 2.95 22.31 -6.14
N ILE A 185 3.87 21.72 -6.90
CA ILE A 185 4.01 21.94 -8.34
C ILE A 185 2.77 21.41 -9.08
N GLN A 186 2.35 20.21 -8.72
CA GLN A 186 1.19 19.55 -9.32
C GLN A 186 -0.11 20.21 -8.84
N GLN A 187 -0.97 20.64 -9.76
CA GLN A 187 -2.20 21.37 -9.44
C GLN A 187 -3.43 20.65 -9.98
N PRO A 188 -4.59 20.73 -9.28
CA PRO A 188 -4.83 21.43 -8.00
C PRO A 188 -4.15 20.72 -6.81
N THR A 189 -3.79 19.47 -6.95
CA THR A 189 -3.05 18.63 -5.99
C THR A 189 -2.25 17.58 -6.75
N PRO A 190 -1.20 17.00 -6.18
CA PRO A 190 -0.68 15.72 -6.65
C PRO A 190 -1.78 14.66 -6.70
N PRO A 191 -1.65 13.59 -7.51
CA PRO A 191 -2.62 12.51 -7.54
C PRO A 191 -2.85 11.91 -6.14
N ILE A 192 -4.13 11.71 -5.79
CA ILE A 192 -4.51 11.20 -4.47
C ILE A 192 -4.91 9.73 -4.57
N TRP A 193 -4.45 8.94 -3.62
CA TRP A 193 -4.70 7.51 -3.52
C TRP A 193 -5.41 7.16 -2.21
N MET A 194 -6.24 6.12 -2.29
CA MET A 194 -6.93 5.50 -1.14
C MET A 194 -6.72 4.00 -1.16
N THR A 195 -6.82 3.35 -0.01
CA THR A 195 -6.74 1.89 0.08
C THR A 195 -7.98 1.29 0.73
N GLY A 196 -8.35 0.11 0.27
CA GLY A 196 -9.43 -0.67 0.86
C GLY A 196 -9.77 -1.91 0.05
N MET A 197 -10.83 -2.61 0.45
CA MET A 197 -11.30 -3.84 -0.22
C MET A 197 -12.83 -3.87 -0.37
N SER A 198 -13.54 -2.88 0.20
CA SER A 198 -15.01 -2.88 0.18
C SER A 198 -15.56 -2.13 -1.05
N VAL A 199 -16.77 -2.49 -1.43
CA VAL A 199 -17.56 -1.75 -2.43
C VAL A 199 -17.65 -0.27 -2.07
N ASP A 200 -17.90 0.05 -0.79
CA ASP A 200 -18.00 1.43 -0.32
C ASP A 200 -16.70 2.22 -0.53
N THR A 201 -15.54 1.57 -0.39
CA THR A 201 -14.24 2.21 -0.70
C THR A 201 -14.14 2.56 -2.19
N GLY A 202 -14.57 1.66 -3.07
CA GLY A 202 -14.60 1.91 -4.52
C GLY A 202 -15.51 3.09 -4.87
N ILE A 203 -16.70 3.16 -4.28
CA ILE A 203 -17.66 4.25 -4.45
C ILE A 203 -17.05 5.57 -3.97
N ALA A 204 -16.53 5.61 -2.74
CA ALA A 204 -15.95 6.82 -2.15
C ALA A 204 -14.75 7.37 -2.93
N ALA A 205 -13.92 6.48 -3.47
CA ALA A 205 -12.78 6.85 -4.32
C ALA A 205 -13.26 7.41 -5.68
N ALA A 206 -14.27 6.80 -6.31
CA ALA A 206 -14.84 7.28 -7.57
C ALA A 206 -15.48 8.68 -7.43
N GLU A 207 -16.17 8.95 -6.32
CA GLU A 207 -16.76 10.26 -6.03
C GLU A 207 -15.72 11.40 -5.96
N ARG A 208 -14.48 11.05 -5.68
CA ARG A 208 -13.37 12.00 -5.53
C ARG A 208 -12.36 11.94 -6.68
N GLY A 209 -12.54 11.01 -7.63
CA GLY A 209 -11.57 10.78 -8.71
C GLY A 209 -10.21 10.26 -8.23
N HIS A 210 -10.15 9.65 -7.04
CA HIS A 210 -8.91 9.13 -6.48
C HIS A 210 -8.52 7.77 -7.07
N VAL A 211 -7.24 7.42 -7.01
CA VAL A 211 -6.79 6.06 -7.30
C VAL A 211 -7.15 5.17 -6.11
N VAL A 212 -7.74 4.00 -6.37
CA VAL A 212 -8.05 3.02 -5.33
C VAL A 212 -7.14 1.80 -5.45
N GLY A 213 -6.46 1.47 -4.36
CA GLY A 213 -5.56 0.33 -4.26
C GLY A 213 -6.01 -0.71 -3.25
N THR A 214 -5.64 -1.95 -3.49
CA THR A 214 -5.84 -3.05 -2.56
C THR A 214 -4.60 -3.93 -2.47
N LEU A 215 -4.40 -4.56 -1.30
CA LEU A 215 -3.21 -5.35 -0.99
C LEU A 215 -3.58 -6.84 -0.90
N LEU A 216 -2.93 -7.69 -1.70
CA LEU A 216 -2.94 -9.15 -1.59
C LEU A 216 -4.36 -9.74 -1.48
N SER A 217 -5.30 -9.20 -2.25
CA SER A 217 -6.73 -9.56 -2.19
C SER A 217 -7.16 -10.50 -3.32
N GLY A 218 -6.31 -10.74 -4.31
CA GLY A 218 -6.61 -11.58 -5.45
C GLY A 218 -7.92 -11.17 -6.16
N GLY A 219 -8.71 -12.14 -6.55
CA GLY A 219 -10.01 -11.92 -7.18
C GLY A 219 -11.02 -11.15 -6.34
N LEU A 220 -10.84 -11.05 -5.02
CA LEU A 220 -11.71 -10.28 -4.12
C LEU A 220 -11.65 -8.77 -4.36
N ALA A 221 -10.67 -8.27 -5.10
CA ALA A 221 -10.59 -6.86 -5.52
C ALA A 221 -11.68 -6.48 -6.54
N LYS A 222 -12.16 -7.43 -7.33
CA LYS A 222 -13.02 -7.18 -8.49
C LYS A 222 -14.30 -6.42 -8.16
N PRO A 223 -15.10 -6.78 -7.14
CA PRO A 223 -16.33 -6.05 -6.80
C PRO A 223 -16.08 -4.58 -6.45
N MET A 224 -14.96 -4.25 -5.81
CA MET A 224 -14.58 -2.87 -5.51
C MET A 224 -14.30 -2.08 -6.80
N TYR A 225 -13.53 -2.65 -7.75
CA TYR A 225 -13.24 -2.00 -9.03
C TYR A 225 -14.49 -1.83 -9.90
N GLU A 226 -15.40 -2.81 -9.90
CA GLU A 226 -16.68 -2.72 -10.60
C GLU A 226 -17.56 -1.61 -10.00
N ALA A 227 -17.63 -1.51 -8.68
CA ALA A 227 -18.37 -0.45 -7.98
C ALA A 227 -17.77 0.93 -8.29
N TYR A 228 -16.45 1.07 -8.34
CA TYR A 228 -15.76 2.28 -8.76
C TYR A 228 -16.21 2.70 -10.16
N ARG A 229 -16.06 1.80 -11.14
CA ARG A 229 -16.44 2.07 -12.56
C ARG A 229 -17.91 2.41 -12.71
N LYS A 230 -18.79 1.71 -11.99
CA LYS A 230 -20.23 1.99 -11.97
C LYS A 230 -20.48 3.40 -11.43
N ARG A 231 -19.90 3.74 -10.29
CA ARG A 231 -20.09 5.04 -9.66
C ARG A 231 -19.56 6.19 -10.52
N ALA A 232 -18.41 6.01 -11.17
CA ALA A 232 -17.86 6.98 -12.11
C ALA A 232 -18.85 7.27 -13.26
N ARG A 233 -19.44 6.23 -13.86
CA ARG A 233 -20.45 6.39 -14.91
C ARG A 233 -21.69 7.14 -14.42
N GLU A 234 -22.17 6.84 -13.20
CA GLU A 234 -23.30 7.55 -12.58
C GLU A 234 -22.99 9.05 -12.38
N LEU A 235 -21.73 9.39 -12.19
CA LEU A 235 -21.25 10.78 -12.06
C LEU A 235 -20.91 11.44 -13.41
N GLY A 236 -21.12 10.73 -14.54
CA GLY A 236 -20.92 11.28 -15.89
C GLY A 236 -19.50 11.20 -16.42
N TRP A 237 -18.63 10.35 -15.86
CA TRP A 237 -17.27 10.16 -16.39
C TRP A 237 -16.86 8.69 -16.47
N THR A 238 -15.84 8.39 -17.27
CA THR A 238 -15.34 7.03 -17.46
C THR A 238 -14.02 6.83 -16.72
N ALA A 239 -14.01 5.87 -15.79
CA ALA A 239 -12.81 5.52 -15.05
C ALA A 239 -11.87 4.66 -15.91
N GLY A 240 -10.70 5.16 -16.20
CA GLY A 240 -9.63 4.39 -16.82
C GLY A 240 -8.97 3.41 -15.86
N PRO A 241 -8.12 2.50 -16.37
CA PRO A 241 -7.34 1.58 -15.53
C PRO A 241 -6.40 2.30 -14.55
N ASP A 242 -5.98 3.51 -14.89
CA ASP A 242 -5.16 4.41 -14.06
C ASP A 242 -5.80 4.78 -12.72
N ARG A 243 -7.06 4.43 -12.51
CA ARG A 243 -7.78 4.61 -11.25
C ARG A 243 -7.73 3.39 -10.34
N MET A 244 -7.21 2.26 -10.79
CA MET A 244 -7.15 0.98 -10.05
C MET A 244 -5.71 0.54 -9.84
N ALA A 245 -5.40 0.14 -8.62
CA ALA A 245 -4.10 -0.36 -8.22
C ALA A 245 -4.21 -1.68 -7.46
N TYR A 246 -3.29 -2.59 -7.72
CA TYR A 246 -3.23 -3.88 -7.06
C TYR A 246 -1.83 -4.17 -6.54
N ALA A 247 -1.71 -4.56 -5.26
CA ALA A 247 -0.45 -4.97 -4.68
C ALA A 247 -0.35 -6.50 -4.62
N ALA A 248 0.77 -7.02 -5.14
CA ALA A 248 1.08 -8.44 -5.15
C ALA A 248 2.55 -8.69 -4.84
N ILE A 249 2.83 -9.86 -4.28
CA ILE A 249 4.19 -10.38 -4.16
C ILE A 249 4.67 -10.80 -5.55
N ILE A 250 5.88 -10.35 -5.92
CA ILE A 250 6.49 -10.71 -7.20
C ILE A 250 7.86 -11.36 -6.97
N GLY A 251 8.02 -12.57 -7.50
CA GLY A 251 9.31 -13.26 -7.53
C GLY A 251 9.72 -13.61 -8.95
N VAL A 252 10.74 -12.93 -9.49
CA VAL A 252 11.26 -13.20 -10.84
C VAL A 252 12.64 -13.81 -10.73
N GLY A 253 12.90 -14.85 -11.51
CA GLY A 253 14.19 -15.52 -11.63
C GLY A 253 14.57 -15.79 -13.07
N ASN A 254 15.84 -16.10 -13.33
CA ASN A 254 16.27 -16.61 -14.64
C ASN A 254 15.68 -17.99 -14.93
N THR A 255 15.38 -18.74 -13.87
CA THR A 255 14.61 -19.98 -13.93
C THR A 255 13.32 -19.86 -13.11
N ARG A 256 12.37 -20.74 -13.39
CA ARG A 256 11.11 -20.82 -12.65
C ARG A 256 11.36 -21.09 -11.15
N GLU A 257 12.26 -21.98 -10.84
CA GLU A 257 12.63 -22.37 -9.47
C GLU A 257 13.21 -21.19 -8.69
N GLU A 258 14.05 -20.38 -9.32
CA GLU A 258 14.61 -19.19 -8.70
C GLU A 258 13.53 -18.15 -8.39
N GLY A 259 12.62 -17.90 -9.32
CA GLY A 259 11.47 -17.02 -9.13
C GLY A 259 10.55 -17.49 -7.99
N LEU A 260 10.19 -18.76 -7.97
CA LEU A 260 9.40 -19.37 -6.90
C LEU A 260 10.10 -19.29 -5.53
N ARG A 261 11.40 -19.53 -5.46
CA ARG A 261 12.19 -19.41 -4.23
C ARG A 261 12.13 -17.98 -3.67
N ARG A 262 12.37 -16.98 -4.52
CA ARG A 262 12.29 -15.56 -4.11
C ARG A 262 10.89 -15.21 -3.63
N ALA A 263 9.86 -15.57 -4.38
CA ALA A 263 8.47 -15.33 -4.00
C ALA A 263 8.10 -16.01 -2.68
N ASN A 264 8.57 -17.25 -2.44
CA ASN A 264 8.31 -17.97 -1.21
C ASN A 264 8.92 -17.27 0.02
N ILE A 265 10.16 -16.77 -0.10
CA ILE A 265 10.81 -15.99 0.97
C ILE A 265 10.04 -14.69 1.25
N ILE A 266 9.60 -13.96 0.22
CA ILE A 266 8.80 -12.75 0.41
C ILE A 266 7.43 -13.09 1.02
N ALA A 267 6.83 -14.23 0.64
CA ALA A 267 5.55 -14.69 1.17
C ALA A 267 5.60 -15.05 2.66
N ASP A 268 6.77 -15.34 3.22
CA ASP A 268 6.94 -15.55 4.66
C ASP A 268 6.58 -14.30 5.47
N TYR A 269 6.76 -13.12 4.89
CA TYR A 269 6.20 -11.89 5.47
C TYR A 269 4.67 -11.99 5.67
N VAL A 270 3.93 -12.47 4.68
CA VAL A 270 2.47 -12.59 4.77
C VAL A 270 2.05 -13.68 5.76
N ARG A 271 2.84 -14.76 5.86
CA ARG A 271 2.57 -15.85 6.81
C ARG A 271 2.75 -15.43 8.26
N THR A 272 3.69 -14.55 8.53
CA THR A 272 4.22 -14.27 9.88
C THR A 272 3.95 -12.85 10.39
N SER A 273 4.02 -11.80 9.54
CA SER A 273 3.84 -10.41 9.96
C SER A 273 2.48 -10.06 10.59
N PRO A 274 1.36 -10.76 10.29
CA PRO A 274 0.07 -10.43 10.90
C PRO A 274 -0.04 -10.77 12.38
N VAL A 275 0.98 -11.40 12.96
CA VAL A 275 0.98 -11.78 14.39
C VAL A 275 1.00 -10.53 15.26
N VAL A 276 -0.09 -10.32 15.99
CA VAL A 276 -0.31 -9.20 16.90
C VAL A 276 -1.13 -9.69 18.10
N ALA A 277 -0.83 -9.18 19.29
CA ALA A 277 -1.59 -9.55 20.49
C ALA A 277 -3.08 -9.19 20.35
N GLU A 278 -3.93 -10.07 20.85
CA GLU A 278 -5.39 -10.04 20.65
C GLU A 278 -6.05 -8.68 20.92
N PRO A 279 -5.73 -7.91 21.98
CA PRO A 279 -6.35 -6.62 22.26
C PRO A 279 -6.15 -5.58 21.13
N PHE A 280 -5.12 -5.75 20.29
CA PHE A 280 -4.78 -4.82 19.22
C PHE A 280 -5.26 -5.28 17.84
N THR A 281 -5.81 -6.49 17.73
CA THR A 281 -6.25 -7.06 16.44
C THR A 281 -7.48 -6.34 15.88
N ASN A 282 -8.45 -6.08 16.73
CA ASN A 282 -9.71 -5.43 16.35
C ASN A 282 -10.24 -4.56 17.49
N PRO A 283 -9.68 -3.36 17.69
CA PRO A 283 -10.18 -2.45 18.73
C PRO A 283 -11.67 -2.15 18.56
N PRO A 284 -12.45 -2.14 19.64
CA PRO A 284 -13.90 -1.88 19.58
C PRO A 284 -14.22 -0.58 18.85
N GLY A 285 -15.06 -0.65 17.81
CA GLY A 285 -15.44 0.49 16.98
C GLY A 285 -14.56 0.73 15.74
N TYR A 286 -13.46 -0.01 15.56
CA TYR A 286 -12.62 0.12 14.36
C TYR A 286 -13.33 -0.39 13.10
N ASN A 287 -13.97 -1.53 13.18
CA ASN A 287 -14.81 -2.08 12.11
C ASN A 287 -16.25 -1.57 12.21
N SER A 288 -16.94 -1.46 11.09
CA SER A 288 -18.36 -1.16 11.08
C SER A 288 -19.19 -2.27 11.76
N VAL A 289 -20.37 -1.95 12.26
CA VAL A 289 -21.31 -2.93 12.84
C VAL A 289 -21.59 -4.05 11.84
N ALA A 290 -21.80 -3.72 10.56
CA ALA A 290 -22.04 -4.70 9.50
C ALA A 290 -20.85 -5.65 9.31
N ALA A 291 -19.61 -5.13 9.33
CA ALA A 291 -18.41 -5.94 9.25
C ALA A 291 -18.27 -6.87 10.46
N ASN A 292 -18.51 -6.37 11.67
CA ASN A 292 -18.48 -7.19 12.88
C ASN A 292 -19.53 -8.29 12.88
N VAL A 293 -20.77 -7.99 12.43
CA VAL A 293 -21.83 -8.99 12.28
C VAL A 293 -21.45 -10.04 11.24
N ALA A 294 -20.86 -9.65 10.12
CA ALA A 294 -20.37 -10.58 9.10
C ALA A 294 -19.25 -11.49 9.66
N MET A 295 -18.34 -10.94 10.44
CA MET A 295 -17.29 -11.72 11.12
C MET A 295 -17.88 -12.73 12.12
N LEU A 296 -18.84 -12.32 12.94
CA LEU A 296 -19.52 -13.21 13.88
C LEU A 296 -20.28 -14.34 13.18
N LYS A 297 -21.00 -14.04 12.10
CA LYS A 297 -21.73 -15.05 11.27
C LYS A 297 -20.77 -16.03 10.59
N ALA A 298 -19.59 -15.59 10.22
CA ALA A 298 -18.58 -16.44 9.60
C ALA A 298 -17.92 -17.42 10.60
N GLY A 299 -18.19 -17.25 11.90
CA GLY A 299 -17.60 -18.06 12.96
C GLY A 299 -16.13 -17.73 13.24
N PRO A 300 -15.51 -18.41 14.24
CA PRO A 300 -14.11 -18.22 14.53
C PRO A 300 -13.27 -18.68 13.33
N ARG A 301 -12.80 -17.73 12.55
CA ARG A 301 -11.84 -18.01 11.50
C ARG A 301 -10.45 -17.96 12.12
N PRO A 302 -9.65 -19.03 11.99
CA PRO A 302 -8.25 -18.94 12.34
C PRO A 302 -7.62 -17.95 11.37
N HIS A 303 -7.29 -16.74 11.82
CA HIS A 303 -6.58 -15.69 11.08
C HIS A 303 -6.99 -15.49 9.59
N ARG A 304 -6.39 -14.53 8.90
CA ARG A 304 -6.75 -14.17 7.53
C ARG A 304 -6.79 -15.37 6.60
N MET A 305 -7.99 -15.74 6.18
CA MET A 305 -8.17 -16.69 5.09
C MET A 305 -8.04 -15.93 3.78
N ILE A 306 -7.21 -16.41 2.90
CA ILE A 306 -7.21 -16.05 1.49
C ILE A 306 -8.11 -17.02 0.75
N THR A 307 -8.60 -16.65 -0.41
CA THR A 307 -9.53 -17.49 -1.19
C THR A 307 -8.94 -17.71 -2.57
N ASP A 308 -8.86 -18.96 -3.00
CA ASP A 308 -8.44 -19.31 -4.36
C ASP A 308 -9.46 -18.85 -5.42
N ARG A 309 -9.15 -19.09 -6.70
CA ARG A 309 -10.03 -18.72 -7.83
C ARG A 309 -11.38 -19.41 -7.81
N ASN A 310 -11.49 -20.53 -7.11
CA ASN A 310 -12.72 -21.36 -7.01
C ASN A 310 -13.53 -21.01 -5.75
N GLY A 311 -13.07 -20.04 -4.94
CA GLY A 311 -13.72 -19.65 -3.70
C GLY A 311 -13.34 -20.53 -2.49
N VAL A 312 -12.31 -21.40 -2.61
CA VAL A 312 -11.86 -22.27 -1.51
C VAL A 312 -10.97 -21.46 -0.56
N PRO A 313 -11.32 -21.41 0.74
CA PRO A 313 -10.51 -20.73 1.74
C PRO A 313 -9.18 -21.46 2.00
N ILE A 314 -8.09 -20.70 2.07
CA ILE A 314 -6.73 -21.17 2.36
C ILE A 314 -6.19 -20.41 3.57
N ASP A 315 -5.66 -21.12 4.57
CA ASP A 315 -4.98 -20.48 5.70
C ASP A 315 -3.62 -19.94 5.22
N HIS A 316 -3.47 -18.61 5.19
CA HIS A 316 -2.26 -17.95 4.71
C HIS A 316 -0.99 -18.32 5.50
N ARG A 317 -1.11 -18.76 6.78
CA ARG A 317 0.05 -19.13 7.61
C ARG A 317 0.73 -20.40 7.14
N THR A 318 -0.01 -21.29 6.49
CA THR A 318 0.45 -22.60 6.02
C THR A 318 0.43 -22.74 4.50
N ALA A 319 -0.03 -21.69 3.81
CA ALA A 319 -0.14 -21.70 2.36
C ALA A 319 1.23 -21.86 1.68
N THR A 320 1.32 -22.74 0.68
CA THR A 320 2.49 -22.84 -0.17
C THR A 320 2.55 -21.67 -1.15
N VAL A 321 3.69 -21.44 -1.79
CA VAL A 321 3.82 -20.39 -2.80
C VAL A 321 2.88 -20.63 -3.98
N GLU A 322 2.65 -21.87 -4.37
CA GLU A 322 1.72 -22.24 -5.44
C GLU A 322 0.27 -21.92 -5.04
N GLN A 323 -0.12 -22.22 -3.81
CA GLN A 323 -1.44 -21.82 -3.29
C GLN A 323 -1.61 -20.31 -3.29
N PHE A 324 -0.58 -19.53 -2.89
CA PHE A 324 -0.62 -18.08 -3.03
C PHE A 324 -0.73 -17.61 -4.49
N MET A 325 -0.10 -18.32 -5.43
CA MET A 325 -0.26 -18.05 -6.87
C MET A 325 -1.69 -18.32 -7.33
N ASP A 326 -2.32 -19.40 -6.85
CA ASP A 326 -3.72 -19.73 -7.16
C ASP A 326 -4.70 -18.67 -6.61
N THR A 327 -4.35 -18.00 -5.52
CA THR A 327 -5.13 -16.85 -5.00
C THR A 327 -4.83 -15.54 -5.71
N GLU A 328 -3.86 -15.50 -6.61
CA GLU A 328 -3.38 -14.29 -7.32
C GLU A 328 -2.78 -13.22 -6.40
N THR A 329 -2.31 -13.63 -5.23
CA THR A 329 -1.58 -12.77 -4.29
C THR A 329 -0.08 -12.80 -4.53
N VAL A 330 0.39 -13.85 -5.26
CA VAL A 330 1.77 -14.04 -5.70
C VAL A 330 1.81 -14.28 -7.21
N PHE A 331 2.76 -13.65 -7.88
CA PHE A 331 3.12 -13.93 -9.26
C PHE A 331 4.62 -14.27 -9.31
N ALA A 332 4.97 -15.46 -9.81
CA ALA A 332 6.33 -15.94 -9.73
C ALA A 332 6.74 -16.84 -10.89
N GLY A 333 8.05 -16.86 -11.17
CA GLY A 333 8.66 -17.68 -12.22
C GLY A 333 9.69 -16.91 -13.04
N THR A 334 9.82 -17.27 -14.30
CA THR A 334 10.62 -16.51 -15.27
C THR A 334 9.93 -15.19 -15.63
N PRO A 335 10.62 -14.22 -16.28
CA PRO A 335 9.98 -13.00 -16.77
C PRO A 335 8.73 -13.27 -17.63
N ASP A 336 8.75 -14.29 -18.47
CA ASP A 336 7.60 -14.69 -19.29
C ASP A 336 6.45 -15.24 -18.45
N ASP A 337 6.74 -16.08 -17.46
CA ASP A 337 5.74 -16.59 -16.54
C ASP A 337 5.02 -15.46 -15.81
N VAL A 338 5.79 -14.54 -15.22
CA VAL A 338 5.25 -13.41 -14.44
C VAL A 338 4.46 -12.45 -15.33
N PHE A 339 4.96 -12.12 -16.51
CA PHE A 339 4.23 -11.28 -17.46
C PHE A 339 2.89 -11.90 -17.86
N ASN A 340 2.86 -13.17 -18.20
CA ASN A 340 1.65 -13.87 -18.61
C ASN A 340 0.63 -13.99 -17.48
N GLN A 341 1.08 -14.24 -16.24
CA GLN A 341 0.22 -14.27 -15.05
C GLN A 341 -0.41 -12.89 -14.81
N LEU A 342 0.39 -11.82 -14.83
CA LEU A 342 -0.10 -10.44 -14.62
C LEU A 342 -1.02 -9.98 -15.74
N LYS A 343 -0.74 -10.34 -17.00
CA LYS A 343 -1.62 -10.08 -18.15
C LYS A 343 -2.99 -10.73 -17.96
N ALA A 344 -3.02 -12.01 -17.58
CA ALA A 344 -4.25 -12.74 -17.35
C ALA A 344 -5.04 -12.15 -16.17
N PHE A 345 -4.37 -11.79 -15.07
CA PHE A 345 -4.97 -11.10 -13.94
C PHE A 345 -5.59 -9.77 -14.37
N ASN A 346 -4.84 -8.94 -15.10
CA ASN A 346 -5.30 -7.63 -15.58
C ASN A 346 -6.60 -7.75 -16.40
N GLN A 347 -6.66 -8.72 -17.28
CA GLN A 347 -7.85 -8.98 -18.10
C GLN A 347 -9.07 -9.35 -17.24
N ARG A 348 -8.90 -10.26 -16.26
CA ARG A 348 -9.99 -10.66 -15.35
C ARG A 348 -10.51 -9.52 -14.47
N MET A 349 -9.63 -8.60 -14.08
CA MET A 349 -9.99 -7.42 -13.28
C MET A 349 -10.62 -6.30 -14.12
N GLY A 350 -10.69 -6.45 -15.46
CA GLY A 350 -11.24 -5.44 -16.35
C GLY A 350 -10.33 -4.22 -16.51
N GLY A 351 -9.03 -4.40 -16.33
CA GLY A 351 -8.02 -3.34 -16.43
C GLY A 351 -7.61 -2.74 -15.08
N VAL A 352 -6.35 -2.94 -14.71
CA VAL A 352 -5.70 -2.34 -13.54
C VAL A 352 -4.47 -1.60 -14.05
N GLY A 353 -4.37 -0.31 -13.78
CA GLY A 353 -3.31 0.55 -14.33
C GLY A 353 -2.05 0.60 -13.49
N HIS A 354 -2.13 0.20 -12.22
CA HIS A 354 -0.99 0.24 -11.31
C HIS A 354 -0.77 -1.10 -10.61
N LEU A 355 0.45 -1.62 -10.71
CA LEU A 355 0.94 -2.76 -9.95
C LEU A 355 1.84 -2.27 -8.82
N LEU A 356 1.49 -2.56 -7.58
CA LEU A 356 2.36 -2.36 -6.43
C LEU A 356 3.15 -3.65 -6.23
N PHE A 357 4.39 -3.65 -6.69
CA PHE A 357 5.30 -4.78 -6.66
C PHE A 357 5.88 -4.96 -5.25
N PHE A 358 5.27 -5.84 -4.44
CA PHE A 358 5.81 -6.21 -3.15
C PHE A 358 7.02 -7.12 -3.36
N GLY A 359 8.21 -6.53 -3.31
CA GLY A 359 9.47 -7.19 -3.66
C GLY A 359 10.37 -7.51 -2.48
N GLN A 360 10.02 -7.06 -1.25
CA GLN A 360 10.86 -7.27 -0.07
C GLN A 360 10.04 -7.30 1.22
N GLY A 361 10.10 -8.45 1.92
CA GLY A 361 9.47 -8.66 3.23
C GLY A 361 10.44 -8.63 4.43
N GLY A 362 11.74 -8.38 4.18
CA GLY A 362 12.78 -8.31 5.22
C GLY A 362 13.77 -9.48 5.22
N GLU A 363 13.36 -10.67 4.85
CA GLU A 363 14.19 -11.89 4.86
C GLU A 363 14.96 -12.10 3.55
N LEU A 364 14.44 -11.62 2.42
CA LEU A 364 15.12 -11.74 1.14
C LEU A 364 16.48 -11.05 1.18
N THR A 365 17.55 -11.74 0.74
CA THR A 365 18.89 -11.17 0.75
C THR A 365 18.98 -9.94 -0.16
N HIS A 366 19.91 -9.01 0.14
CA HIS A 366 20.11 -7.83 -0.70
C HIS A 366 20.43 -8.18 -2.16
N GLN A 367 21.24 -9.23 -2.36
CA GLN A 367 21.57 -9.71 -3.70
C GLN A 367 20.35 -10.22 -4.44
N ASP A 368 19.50 -11.02 -3.79
CA ASP A 368 18.27 -11.52 -4.39
C ASP A 368 17.26 -10.40 -4.66
N ALA A 369 17.12 -9.42 -3.73
CA ALA A 369 16.24 -8.27 -3.92
C ALA A 369 16.67 -7.46 -5.14
N LYS A 370 17.97 -7.13 -5.27
CA LYS A 370 18.52 -6.41 -6.43
C LYS A 370 18.33 -7.20 -7.74
N ALA A 371 18.54 -8.50 -7.71
CA ALA A 371 18.34 -9.35 -8.88
C ALA A 371 16.85 -9.39 -9.28
N ASN A 372 15.92 -9.51 -8.31
CA ASN A 372 14.49 -9.48 -8.52
C ASN A 372 14.03 -8.14 -9.14
N ILE A 373 14.46 -7.01 -8.56
CA ILE A 373 14.17 -5.66 -9.06
C ILE A 373 14.71 -5.48 -10.48
N SER A 374 15.99 -5.84 -10.71
CA SER A 374 16.65 -5.64 -12.01
C SER A 374 16.00 -6.47 -13.11
N LEU A 375 15.70 -7.73 -12.83
CA LEU A 375 15.10 -8.63 -13.81
C LEU A 375 13.67 -8.21 -14.14
N PHE A 376 12.86 -7.87 -13.13
CA PHE A 376 11.51 -7.39 -13.31
C PHE A 376 11.49 -6.05 -14.09
N GLY A 377 12.32 -5.08 -13.67
CA GLY A 377 12.38 -3.76 -14.30
C GLY A 377 12.78 -3.81 -15.78
N LYS A 378 13.72 -4.69 -16.13
CA LYS A 378 14.22 -4.79 -17.50
C LYS A 378 13.34 -5.66 -18.41
N GLU A 379 12.80 -6.75 -17.90
CA GLU A 379 12.18 -7.79 -18.75
C GLU A 379 10.64 -7.81 -18.64
N VAL A 380 10.05 -7.37 -17.53
CA VAL A 380 8.59 -7.46 -17.29
C VAL A 380 7.92 -6.09 -17.36
N ALA A 381 8.42 -5.10 -16.63
CA ALA A 381 7.77 -3.79 -16.52
C ALA A 381 7.56 -3.08 -17.86
N PRO A 382 8.50 -3.06 -18.83
CA PRO A 382 8.28 -2.43 -20.13
C PRO A 382 7.14 -3.07 -20.93
N ARG A 383 6.97 -4.38 -20.80
CA ARG A 383 5.88 -5.12 -21.46
C ARG A 383 4.53 -4.82 -20.82
N LEU A 384 4.50 -4.66 -19.46
CA LEU A 384 3.29 -4.28 -18.74
C LEU A 384 2.81 -2.87 -19.11
N LEU A 385 3.73 -1.94 -19.38
CA LEU A 385 3.38 -0.59 -19.83
C LEU A 385 2.67 -0.58 -21.19
N GLN A 386 2.96 -1.57 -22.04
CA GLN A 386 2.38 -1.72 -23.39
C GLN A 386 1.10 -2.55 -23.40
N LEU A 387 0.61 -3.06 -22.24
CA LEU A 387 -0.64 -3.79 -22.21
C LEU A 387 -1.80 -2.91 -22.67
N GLU A 388 -2.49 -3.34 -23.71
CA GLU A 388 -3.75 -2.75 -24.12
C GLU A 388 -4.77 -2.85 -23.00
N VAL A 389 -5.51 -1.79 -22.81
CA VAL A 389 -6.64 -1.77 -21.88
C VAL A 389 -7.73 -2.65 -22.47
N PRO A 390 -8.27 -3.64 -21.71
CA PRO A 390 -9.43 -4.38 -22.16
C PRO A 390 -10.53 -3.39 -22.55
N GLU A 391 -11.09 -3.49 -23.76
CA GLU A 391 -12.29 -2.74 -24.11
C GLU A 391 -13.33 -2.99 -23.01
N GLN A 392 -13.79 -1.91 -22.38
CA GLN A 392 -14.88 -2.02 -21.42
C GLN A 392 -16.09 -2.47 -22.21
N VAL A 393 -16.46 -3.75 -22.07
CA VAL A 393 -17.75 -4.23 -22.55
C VAL A 393 -18.78 -3.36 -21.88
N ALA A 394 -19.41 -2.49 -22.65
CA ALA A 394 -20.56 -1.74 -22.21
C ALA A 394 -21.60 -2.79 -21.80
N ALA A 395 -21.77 -2.98 -20.48
CA ALA A 395 -22.88 -3.76 -19.98
C ALA A 395 -24.13 -2.93 -20.31
N GLU A 396 -24.91 -3.45 -21.26
CA GLU A 396 -26.25 -2.99 -21.59
C GLU A 396 -27.17 -2.95 -20.36
#